data_3638232da20e4d5184096da1c29aa4b8
#
_entry.id   3638232da20e4d5184096da1c29aa4b8
#
_cell.length_a   1.000
_cell.length_b   1.000
_cell.length_c   1.000
_cell.angle_alpha   90.00
_cell.angle_beta   90.00
_cell.angle_gamma   90.00
#
_symmetry.space_group_name_H-M   'P 1'
#
loop_
_entity.id
_entity.type
_entity.pdbx_description
1 polymer ?
#
loop_
_entity_poly.entity_id
_entity_poly.type
_entity_poly.pdbx_seq_one_letter_code
_entity_poly.pdbx_strand_id
1 'polypeptide(L)'
;MIGSRIGAAVAAAMLAWPLAAAELGDDGLHKTPWMRDTFKDLREDLEEARGEDKRLMLMFEQRGCIYCTKMHEEVFPTLEIANYIEENYFVVQLNLHGDIEVTDFDGETLSEKQMARKWGILFTPTLM
;
A
#
# COMPACT_ATOMS: atom_id res chain seq x y z
N MET A 1 25.57 59.10 -16.27
CA MET A 1 24.37 58.46 -15.67
C MET A 1 24.62 56.95 -15.66
N ILE A 2 24.90 56.42 -14.47
CA ILE A 2 25.19 54.99 -14.31
C ILE A 2 23.91 54.34 -13.82
N GLY A 3 23.22 53.57 -14.69
CA GLY A 3 22.03 52.79 -14.37
C GLY A 3 22.44 51.47 -13.70
N SER A 4 22.27 51.37 -12.41
CA SER A 4 22.45 50.13 -11.65
C SER A 4 21.29 49.19 -11.96
N ARG A 5 21.52 48.08 -12.65
CA ARG A 5 20.58 46.98 -12.80
C ARG A 5 20.81 45.99 -11.65
N ILE A 6 19.94 46.07 -10.65
CA ILE A 6 19.87 45.08 -9.58
C ILE A 6 19.17 43.86 -10.17
N GLY A 7 19.92 42.82 -10.49
CA GLY A 7 19.40 41.53 -10.87
C GLY A 7 18.87 40.81 -9.61
N ALA A 8 17.55 40.68 -9.49
CA ALA A 8 16.95 39.86 -8.46
C ALA A 8 17.17 38.38 -8.81
N ALA A 9 18.06 37.72 -8.08
CA ALA A 9 18.21 36.28 -8.14
C ALA A 9 17.02 35.64 -7.40
N VAL A 10 16.09 35.06 -8.15
CA VAL A 10 15.02 34.24 -7.59
C VAL A 10 15.63 32.89 -7.21
N ALA A 11 15.91 32.71 -5.93
CA ALA A 11 16.28 31.41 -5.39
C ALA A 11 15.03 30.52 -5.39
N ALA A 12 14.95 29.58 -6.31
CA ALA A 12 13.95 28.54 -6.28
C ALA A 12 14.27 27.60 -5.09
N ALA A 13 13.54 27.79 -3.98
CA ALA A 13 13.56 26.85 -2.87
C ALA A 13 12.86 25.56 -3.32
N MET A 14 13.63 24.53 -3.64
CA MET A 14 13.12 23.18 -3.80
C MET A 14 12.67 22.71 -2.42
N LEU A 15 11.35 22.75 -2.18
CA LEU A 15 10.72 22.10 -1.06
C LEU A 15 10.86 20.59 -1.27
N ALA A 16 11.90 20.00 -0.70
CA ALA A 16 11.97 18.56 -0.53
C ALA A 16 10.87 18.18 0.47
N TRP A 17 9.76 17.68 -0.03
CA TRP A 17 8.76 17.06 0.84
C TRP A 17 9.39 15.80 1.43
N PRO A 18 9.37 15.64 2.78
CA PRO A 18 9.83 14.41 3.37
C PRO A 18 8.98 13.27 2.79
N LEU A 19 9.64 12.20 2.31
CA LEU A 19 8.95 10.95 2.05
C LEU A 19 8.21 10.57 3.33
N ALA A 20 6.88 10.58 3.28
CA ALA A 20 6.09 10.22 4.42
C ALA A 20 6.43 8.77 4.81
N ALA A 21 6.95 8.57 6.03
CA ALA A 21 7.06 7.24 6.61
C ALA A 21 5.66 6.60 6.58
N ALA A 22 5.60 5.27 6.33
CA ALA A 22 4.33 4.55 6.33
C ALA A 22 3.61 4.79 7.66
N GLU A 23 2.38 5.31 7.58
CA GLU A 23 1.58 5.58 8.76
C GLU A 23 1.03 4.27 9.32
N LEU A 24 0.90 4.20 10.64
CA LEU A 24 0.26 3.09 11.33
C LEU A 24 -1.24 3.37 11.42
N GLY A 25 -2.06 2.48 10.87
CA GLY A 25 -3.52 2.57 10.95
C GLY A 25 -4.06 2.19 12.33
N ASP A 26 -5.35 2.45 12.58
CA ASP A 26 -6.02 2.10 13.83
C ASP A 26 -6.05 0.59 14.08
N ASP A 27 -6.00 -0.20 13.03
CA ASP A 27 -5.88 -1.67 13.08
C ASP A 27 -4.48 -2.16 13.46
N GLY A 28 -3.52 -1.24 13.62
CA GLY A 28 -2.13 -1.54 13.93
C GLY A 28 -1.30 -2.02 12.74
N LEU A 29 -1.82 -1.89 11.53
CA LEU A 29 -1.12 -2.21 10.29
C LEU A 29 -0.54 -0.94 9.66
N HIS A 30 0.61 -1.08 9.01
CA HIS A 30 1.21 0.01 8.26
C HIS A 30 0.40 0.29 6.99
N LYS A 31 0.26 1.57 6.65
CA LYS A 31 -0.45 2.03 5.44
C LYS A 31 0.52 2.75 4.51
N THR A 32 0.34 2.54 3.22
CA THR A 32 1.06 3.25 2.17
C THR A 32 0.06 3.92 1.22
N PRO A 33 0.46 5.01 0.52
CA PRO A 33 -0.47 5.73 -0.37
C PRO A 33 -0.99 4.90 -1.54
N TRP A 34 -0.30 3.86 -1.96
CA TRP A 34 -0.67 3.00 -3.07
C TRP A 34 -1.55 1.80 -2.68
N MET A 35 -1.80 1.59 -1.39
CA MET A 35 -2.80 0.62 -0.93
C MET A 35 -4.21 1.13 -1.22
N ARG A 36 -5.08 0.24 -1.69
CA ARG A 36 -6.46 0.56 -2.03
C ARG A 36 -7.39 0.26 -0.87
N ASP A 37 -8.23 1.22 -0.57
CA ASP A 37 -9.33 1.02 0.36
C ASP A 37 -10.56 0.55 -0.43
N THR A 38 -10.92 -0.72 -0.27
CA THR A 38 -12.01 -1.38 -0.99
C THR A 38 -12.97 -2.05 -0.02
N PHE A 39 -14.11 -2.51 -0.54
CA PHE A 39 -15.03 -3.36 0.23
C PHE A 39 -14.55 -4.81 0.36
N LYS A 40 -13.38 -5.13 -0.19
CA LYS A 40 -12.77 -6.46 -0.17
C LYS A 40 -13.66 -7.57 -0.79
N ASP A 41 -14.46 -7.22 -1.79
CA ASP A 41 -14.95 -8.18 -2.76
C ASP A 41 -13.86 -8.38 -3.82
N LEU A 42 -13.15 -9.49 -3.74
CA LEU A 42 -11.96 -9.71 -4.56
C LEU A 42 -12.27 -9.87 -6.06
N ARG A 43 -13.53 -10.16 -6.41
CA ARG A 43 -13.98 -10.20 -7.79
C ARG A 43 -14.06 -8.78 -8.36
N GLU A 44 -14.62 -7.86 -7.58
CA GLU A 44 -14.69 -6.43 -7.94
C GLU A 44 -13.29 -5.82 -7.98
N ASP A 45 -12.45 -6.11 -6.98
CA ASP A 45 -11.07 -5.64 -6.92
C ASP A 45 -10.26 -6.12 -8.14
N LEU A 46 -10.47 -7.37 -8.57
CA LEU A 46 -9.82 -7.91 -9.75
C LEU A 46 -10.29 -7.21 -11.04
N GLU A 47 -11.58 -6.89 -11.15
CA GLU A 47 -12.12 -6.15 -12.28
C GLU A 47 -11.58 -4.73 -12.34
N GLU A 48 -11.50 -4.04 -11.20
CA GLU A 48 -10.90 -2.71 -11.13
C GLU A 48 -9.41 -2.73 -11.50
N ALA A 49 -8.67 -3.71 -10.98
CA ALA A 49 -7.26 -3.88 -11.33
C ALA A 49 -7.07 -4.07 -12.84
N ARG A 50 -7.90 -4.90 -13.46
CA ARG A 50 -7.88 -5.10 -14.92
C ARG A 50 -8.22 -3.81 -15.69
N GLY A 51 -9.18 -3.04 -15.20
CA GLY A 51 -9.56 -1.75 -15.79
C GLY A 51 -8.41 -0.73 -15.76
N GLU A 52 -7.51 -0.84 -14.80
CA GLU A 52 -6.30 -0.01 -14.68
C GLU A 52 -5.06 -0.63 -15.34
N ASP A 53 -5.20 -1.76 -16.02
CA ASP A 53 -4.08 -2.55 -16.58
C ASP A 53 -3.05 -2.95 -15.50
N LYS A 54 -3.55 -3.31 -14.32
CA LYS A 54 -2.75 -3.75 -13.16
C LYS A 54 -3.10 -5.16 -12.74
N ARG A 55 -2.19 -5.77 -12.00
CA ARG A 55 -2.44 -7.04 -11.33
C ARG A 55 -2.97 -6.80 -9.92
N LEU A 56 -3.92 -7.60 -9.49
CA LEU A 56 -4.35 -7.60 -8.09
C LEU A 56 -3.25 -8.21 -7.23
N MET A 57 -2.85 -7.50 -6.17
CA MET A 57 -1.94 -7.99 -5.15
C MET A 57 -2.66 -7.97 -3.80
N LEU A 58 -2.70 -9.11 -3.14
CA LEU A 58 -3.20 -9.23 -1.77
C LEU A 58 -2.01 -9.26 -0.82
N MET A 59 -2.04 -8.40 0.19
CA MET A 59 -0.95 -8.27 1.15
C MET A 59 -1.47 -8.58 2.55
N PHE A 60 -1.12 -9.77 3.07
CA PHE A 60 -1.43 -10.15 4.44
C PHE A 60 -0.40 -9.62 5.41
N GLU A 61 -0.85 -8.88 6.39
CA GLU A 61 -0.04 -8.34 7.47
C GLU A 61 -0.73 -8.58 8.82
N GLN A 62 -0.04 -8.29 9.91
CA GLN A 62 -0.61 -8.37 11.26
C GLN A 62 0.02 -7.33 12.18
N ARG A 63 -0.72 -6.96 13.23
CA ARG A 63 -0.23 -6.07 14.27
C ARG A 63 1.02 -6.67 14.94
N GLY A 64 2.04 -5.84 15.19
CA GLY A 64 3.26 -6.26 15.85
C GLY A 64 4.18 -7.16 15.01
N CYS A 65 3.95 -7.22 13.71
CA CYS A 65 4.77 -7.98 12.77
C CYS A 65 6.09 -7.26 12.49
N ILE A 66 7.19 -7.80 13.01
CA ILE A 66 8.54 -7.20 12.86
C ILE A 66 8.95 -7.13 11.38
N TYR A 67 8.69 -8.18 10.60
CA TYR A 67 9.05 -8.21 9.19
C TYR A 67 8.16 -7.32 8.32
N CYS A 68 6.89 -7.13 8.71
CA CYS A 68 6.03 -6.13 8.08
C CYS A 68 6.60 -4.73 8.30
N THR A 69 7.00 -4.41 9.53
CA THR A 69 7.65 -3.14 9.86
C THR A 69 8.90 -2.92 9.00
N LYS A 70 9.75 -3.93 8.88
CA LYS A 70 10.95 -3.85 8.02
C LYS A 70 10.62 -3.59 6.56
N MET A 71 9.60 -4.26 6.01
CA MET A 71 9.15 -3.98 4.65
C MET A 71 8.74 -2.52 4.46
N HIS A 72 7.96 -1.99 5.40
CA HIS A 72 7.47 -0.61 5.32
C HIS A 72 8.53 0.45 5.59
N GLU A 73 9.53 0.16 6.42
CA GLU A 73 10.59 1.11 6.76
C GLU A 73 11.80 1.03 5.83
N GLU A 74 12.15 -0.15 5.33
CA GLU A 74 13.40 -0.39 4.61
C GLU A 74 13.21 -0.67 3.11
N VAL A 75 12.08 -1.24 2.70
CA VAL A 75 11.84 -1.68 1.31
C VAL A 75 10.92 -0.73 0.56
N PHE A 76 9.71 -0.54 1.04
CA PHE A 76 8.71 0.29 0.35
C PHE A 76 9.05 1.78 0.24
N PRO A 77 9.84 2.41 1.12
CA PRO A 77 10.28 3.78 0.92
C PRO A 77 11.27 3.96 -0.23
N THR A 78 11.87 2.88 -0.75
CA THR A 78 12.70 2.92 -1.95
C THR A 78 11.85 3.36 -3.13
N LEU A 79 12.15 4.53 -3.69
CA LEU A 79 11.32 5.17 -4.71
C LEU A 79 11.08 4.30 -5.94
N GLU A 80 12.09 3.57 -6.38
CA GLU A 80 11.98 2.64 -7.50
C GLU A 80 10.98 1.51 -7.21
N ILE A 81 11.00 0.96 -5.98
CA ILE A 81 10.09 -0.11 -5.57
C ILE A 81 8.67 0.44 -5.41
N ALA A 82 8.50 1.57 -4.72
CA ALA A 82 7.20 2.19 -4.54
C ALA A 82 6.53 2.52 -5.89
N ASN A 83 7.26 3.11 -6.82
CA ASN A 83 6.76 3.43 -8.15
C ASN A 83 6.41 2.16 -8.94
N TYR A 84 7.24 1.13 -8.87
CA TYR A 84 6.97 -0.13 -9.54
C TYR A 84 5.69 -0.79 -9.04
N ILE A 85 5.48 -0.81 -7.72
CA ILE A 85 4.26 -1.34 -7.12
C ILE A 85 3.05 -0.53 -7.57
N GLU A 86 3.10 0.78 -7.43
CA GLU A 86 1.99 1.68 -7.78
C GLU A 86 1.60 1.58 -9.26
N GLU A 87 2.57 1.46 -10.16
CA GLU A 87 2.33 1.37 -11.60
C GLU A 87 1.78 0.03 -12.05
N ASN A 88 2.13 -1.07 -11.36
CA ASN A 88 1.85 -2.43 -11.85
C ASN A 88 0.81 -3.20 -11.04
N TYR A 89 0.53 -2.78 -9.80
CA TYR A 89 -0.34 -3.52 -8.90
C TYR A 89 -1.47 -2.68 -8.32
N PHE A 90 -2.61 -3.32 -8.20
CA PHE A 90 -3.75 -2.89 -7.40
C PHE A 90 -3.64 -3.63 -6.06
N VAL A 91 -3.26 -2.93 -4.99
CA VAL A 91 -2.89 -3.58 -3.73
C VAL A 91 -4.01 -3.48 -2.71
N VAL A 92 -4.46 -4.62 -2.22
CA VAL A 92 -5.43 -4.73 -1.12
C VAL A 92 -4.76 -5.37 0.09
N GLN A 93 -4.74 -4.65 1.20
CA GLN A 93 -4.21 -5.13 2.46
C GLN A 93 -5.25 -5.95 3.23
N LEU A 94 -4.84 -7.07 3.78
CA LEU A 94 -5.65 -7.94 4.61
C LEU A 94 -4.97 -8.18 5.96
N ASN A 95 -5.76 -8.17 7.03
CA ASN A 95 -5.27 -8.44 8.38
C ASN A 95 -5.39 -9.93 8.70
N LEU A 96 -4.27 -10.59 9.01
CA LEU A 96 -4.25 -12.02 9.33
C LEU A 96 -5.21 -12.40 10.47
N HIS A 97 -5.44 -11.49 11.39
CA HIS A 97 -6.33 -11.66 12.56
C HIS A 97 -7.60 -10.82 12.48
N GLY A 98 -7.89 -10.23 11.32
CA GLY A 98 -8.98 -9.28 11.15
C GLY A 98 -10.36 -9.92 11.07
N ASP A 99 -11.36 -9.10 11.39
CA ASP A 99 -12.77 -9.50 11.38
C ASP A 99 -13.57 -8.84 10.22
N ILE A 100 -12.91 -8.04 9.37
CA ILE A 100 -13.56 -7.44 8.20
C ILE A 100 -13.95 -8.55 7.23
N GLU A 101 -15.12 -8.43 6.62
CA GLU A 101 -15.59 -9.38 5.62
C GLU A 101 -14.77 -9.27 4.32
N VAL A 102 -14.42 -10.42 3.78
CA VAL A 102 -13.75 -10.58 2.48
C VAL A 102 -14.57 -11.55 1.65
N THR A 103 -14.90 -11.19 0.42
CA THR A 103 -15.55 -12.09 -0.53
C THR A 103 -14.50 -12.65 -1.48
N ASP A 104 -14.36 -13.97 -1.47
CA ASP A 104 -13.44 -14.71 -2.32
C ASP A 104 -13.87 -14.73 -3.79
N PHE A 105 -13.00 -15.14 -4.67
CA PHE A 105 -13.26 -15.27 -6.09
C PHE A 105 -14.37 -16.29 -6.42
N ASP A 106 -14.61 -17.27 -5.55
CA ASP A 106 -15.72 -18.22 -5.65
C ASP A 106 -17.05 -17.69 -5.09
N GLY A 107 -17.05 -16.47 -4.54
CA GLY A 107 -18.22 -15.83 -3.95
C GLY A 107 -18.43 -16.11 -2.47
N GLU A 108 -17.59 -16.93 -1.82
CA GLU A 108 -17.67 -17.18 -0.39
C GLU A 108 -17.23 -15.95 0.40
N THR A 109 -18.05 -15.53 1.36
CA THR A 109 -17.74 -14.41 2.26
C THR A 109 -17.32 -14.92 3.62
N LEU A 110 -16.11 -14.57 4.03
CA LEU A 110 -15.50 -14.92 5.30
C LEU A 110 -14.86 -13.69 5.94
N SER A 111 -14.56 -13.77 7.25
CA SER A 111 -13.68 -12.75 7.86
C SER A 111 -12.26 -12.85 7.30
N GLU A 112 -11.48 -11.79 7.41
CA GLU A 112 -10.06 -11.79 6.98
C GLU A 112 -9.30 -12.98 7.57
N LYS A 113 -9.45 -13.24 8.88
CA LYS A 113 -8.79 -14.37 9.55
C LYS A 113 -9.24 -15.74 9.05
N GLN A 114 -10.52 -15.89 8.72
CA GLN A 114 -11.04 -17.13 8.16
C GLN A 114 -10.59 -17.31 6.71
N MET A 115 -10.53 -16.24 5.94
CA MET A 115 -10.01 -16.26 4.58
C MET A 115 -8.52 -16.63 4.57
N ALA A 116 -7.73 -16.09 5.50
CA ALA A 116 -6.34 -16.48 5.66
C ALA A 116 -6.18 -17.97 5.95
N ARG A 117 -7.04 -18.55 6.79
CA ARG A 117 -7.06 -19.99 7.05
C ARG A 117 -7.44 -20.80 5.81
N LYS A 118 -8.47 -20.37 5.08
CA LYS A 118 -8.90 -21.01 3.83
C LYS A 118 -7.76 -21.10 2.82
N TRP A 119 -6.95 -20.04 2.72
CA TRP A 119 -5.85 -19.97 1.76
C TRP A 119 -4.51 -20.47 2.32
N GLY A 120 -4.48 -20.94 3.56
CA GLY A 120 -3.26 -21.47 4.18
C GLY A 120 -2.19 -20.41 4.45
N ILE A 121 -2.59 -19.17 4.72
CA ILE A 121 -1.67 -18.08 5.07
C ILE A 121 -1.25 -18.25 6.53
N LEU A 122 0.02 -18.55 6.76
CA LEU A 122 0.57 -18.85 8.08
C LEU A 122 1.51 -17.77 8.61
N PHE A 123 2.10 -16.98 7.73
CA PHE A 123 3.13 -16.01 8.06
C PHE A 123 2.81 -14.65 7.47
N THR A 124 3.35 -13.60 8.07
CA THR A 124 3.30 -12.24 7.54
C THR A 124 4.71 -11.63 7.48
N PRO A 125 4.97 -10.77 6.51
CA PRO A 125 4.07 -10.41 5.41
C PRO A 125 3.94 -11.56 4.39
N THR A 126 2.76 -11.73 3.82
CA THR A 126 2.54 -12.61 2.67
C THR A 126 1.95 -11.79 1.53
N LEU A 127 2.59 -11.86 0.37
CA LEU A 127 2.14 -11.24 -0.88
C LEU A 127 1.68 -12.32 -1.84
N MET A 128 0.51 -12.12 -2.45
CA MET A 128 -0.04 -13.05 -3.45
C MET A 128 -0.86 -12.32 -4.52
#